data_d36c2070b8dd3d63ba200e71b3948401
#
_entry.id   d36c2070b8dd3d63ba200e71b3948401
#
_cell.length_a   1.000
_cell.length_b   1.000
_cell.length_c   1.000
_cell.angle_alpha   90.00
_cell.angle_beta   90.00
_cell.angle_gamma   90.00
#
_symmetry.space_group_name_H-M   'P 1'
#
loop_
_entity.id
_entity.type
_entity.pdbx_description
1 polymer ?
#
loop_
_entity_poly.entity_id
_entity_poly.type
_entity_poly.pdbx_seq_one_letter_code
_entity_poly.pdbx_strand_id
1 'polypeptide(L)'
;MFDLLRNYIERFTSLPDEDWQLLLPHLLRKDLTKGACFSREGKICKEIGFVVSGNMRHYYTKDGEERTTYFYFENSMVTDYISCILGKPGSLTIEAMSDTSLIVFPYAILKSLYNQSHAWERFGRLLSEYLAAGLEERMTGLLMLNAEERYAQLLNSNRQKIIERIPQHLIANYLGITPVSLSRIRKRISKK
;
A
#
# COMPACT_ATOMS: atom_id res chain seq x y z
N MET A 1 0.00 -16.02 -13.13
CA MET A 1 0.19 -15.24 -11.88
C MET A 1 0.89 -13.94 -12.18
N PHE A 2 2.03 -13.93 -12.88
CA PHE A 2 2.77 -12.71 -13.22
C PHE A 2 2.01 -11.75 -14.13
N ASP A 3 1.07 -12.24 -14.93
CA ASP A 3 0.18 -11.43 -15.75
C ASP A 3 -0.64 -10.41 -14.94
N LEU A 4 -0.96 -10.73 -13.68
CA LEU A 4 -1.65 -9.77 -12.79
C LEU A 4 -0.81 -8.50 -12.53
N LEU A 5 0.50 -8.68 -12.34
CA LEU A 5 1.42 -7.55 -12.17
C LEU A 5 1.55 -6.79 -13.50
N ARG A 6 1.68 -7.49 -14.65
CA ARG A 6 1.74 -6.86 -15.96
C ARG A 6 0.49 -6.02 -16.22
N ASN A 7 -0.69 -6.59 -16.02
CA ASN A 7 -1.97 -5.88 -16.19
C ASN A 7 -2.09 -4.66 -15.27
N TYR A 8 -1.52 -4.73 -14.05
CA TYR A 8 -1.47 -3.57 -13.16
C TYR A 8 -0.58 -2.46 -13.72
N ILE A 9 0.61 -2.78 -14.23
CA ILE A 9 1.55 -1.82 -14.84
C ILE A 9 0.92 -1.19 -16.08
N GLU A 10 0.25 -1.97 -16.90
CA GLU A 10 -0.41 -1.52 -18.14
C GLU A 10 -1.59 -0.56 -17.90
N ARG A 11 -2.07 -0.43 -16.66
CA ARG A 11 -3.02 0.65 -16.28
C ARG A 11 -2.38 2.04 -16.30
N PHE A 12 -1.07 2.11 -16.19
CA PHE A 12 -0.31 3.38 -16.17
C PHE A 12 0.31 3.69 -17.53
N THR A 13 0.81 2.68 -18.21
CA THR A 13 1.50 2.86 -19.49
C THR A 13 1.47 1.57 -20.31
N SER A 14 1.47 1.67 -21.64
CA SER A 14 1.70 0.50 -22.50
C SER A 14 3.08 -0.08 -22.19
N LEU A 15 3.16 -1.39 -22.03
CA LEU A 15 4.40 -2.12 -21.74
C LEU A 15 4.67 -3.14 -22.86
N PRO A 16 5.61 -2.84 -23.80
CA PRO A 16 6.04 -3.79 -24.83
C PRO A 16 6.51 -5.11 -24.24
N ASP A 17 6.37 -6.20 -25.00
CA ASP A 17 6.78 -7.54 -24.55
C ASP A 17 8.27 -7.59 -24.22
N GLU A 18 9.12 -6.94 -25.03
CA GLU A 18 10.55 -6.84 -24.80
C GLU A 18 10.87 -6.18 -23.46
N ASP A 19 10.16 -5.14 -23.08
CA ASP A 19 10.31 -4.46 -21.79
C ASP A 19 9.85 -5.34 -20.62
N TRP A 20 8.73 -6.07 -20.80
CA TRP A 20 8.26 -7.02 -19.81
C TRP A 20 9.27 -8.15 -19.57
N GLN A 21 9.93 -8.65 -20.62
CA GLN A 21 10.93 -9.70 -20.50
C GLN A 21 12.15 -9.27 -19.68
N LEU A 22 12.45 -7.97 -19.57
CA LEU A 22 13.53 -7.47 -18.71
C LEU A 22 13.22 -7.66 -17.22
N LEU A 23 11.96 -7.55 -16.79
CA LEU A 23 11.57 -7.75 -15.39
C LEU A 23 11.31 -9.22 -15.06
N LEU A 24 10.76 -9.98 -15.99
CA LEU A 24 10.23 -11.32 -15.75
C LEU A 24 11.21 -12.29 -15.04
N PRO A 25 12.52 -12.35 -15.38
CA PRO A 25 13.49 -13.24 -14.71
C PRO A 25 13.73 -12.93 -13.23
N HIS A 26 13.34 -11.75 -12.78
CA HIS A 26 13.55 -11.27 -11.42
C HIS A 26 12.32 -11.39 -10.53
N LEU A 27 11.19 -11.87 -11.08
CA LEU A 27 9.97 -12.05 -10.35
C LEU A 27 10.00 -13.35 -9.54
N LEU A 28 9.73 -13.22 -8.25
CA LEU A 28 9.62 -14.35 -7.34
C LEU A 28 8.26 -14.36 -6.64
N ARG A 29 7.77 -15.54 -6.30
CA ARG A 29 6.65 -15.68 -5.39
C ARG A 29 7.15 -15.63 -3.94
N LYS A 30 6.43 -14.89 -3.09
CA LYS A 30 6.66 -14.82 -1.65
C LYS A 30 5.33 -14.95 -0.93
N ASP A 31 5.23 -15.94 -0.07
CA ASP A 31 4.05 -16.15 0.77
C ASP A 31 4.38 -15.72 2.20
N LEU A 32 3.48 -14.96 2.81
CA LEU A 32 3.57 -14.48 4.19
C LEU A 32 2.38 -15.02 4.96
N THR A 33 2.64 -15.64 6.10
CA THR A 33 1.58 -15.97 7.05
C THR A 33 1.08 -14.71 7.77
N LYS A 34 -0.14 -14.75 8.27
CA LYS A 34 -0.69 -13.67 9.09
C LYS A 34 0.29 -13.28 10.22
N GLY A 35 0.54 -11.99 10.38
CA GLY A 35 1.49 -11.41 11.35
C GLY A 35 2.94 -11.34 10.87
N ALA A 36 3.28 -11.96 9.73
CA ALA A 36 4.62 -11.83 9.16
C ALA A 36 4.83 -10.44 8.53
N CYS A 37 6.03 -9.89 8.69
CA CYS A 37 6.36 -8.57 8.15
C CYS A 37 7.01 -8.69 6.77
N PHE A 38 6.54 -7.88 5.82
CA PHE A 38 7.19 -7.62 4.54
C PHE A 38 8.36 -6.64 4.72
N SER A 39 8.13 -5.55 5.47
CA SER A 39 9.14 -4.61 5.91
C SER A 39 8.95 -4.35 7.40
N ARG A 40 10.03 -4.09 8.12
CA ARG A 40 10.02 -3.81 9.56
C ARG A 40 10.79 -2.53 9.85
N GLU A 41 10.24 -1.70 10.72
CA GLU A 41 10.92 -0.53 11.26
C GLU A 41 12.37 -0.85 11.68
N GLY A 42 13.30 0.05 11.37
CA GLY A 42 14.72 -0.11 11.64
C GLY A 42 15.47 -1.05 10.68
N LYS A 43 14.80 -1.66 9.69
CA LYS A 43 15.42 -2.48 8.63
C LYS A 43 15.39 -1.77 7.29
N ILE A 44 16.35 -2.08 6.43
CA ILE A 44 16.38 -1.58 5.05
C ILE A 44 15.48 -2.45 4.19
N CYS A 45 14.46 -1.85 3.58
CA CYS A 45 13.65 -2.50 2.56
C CYS A 45 14.39 -2.45 1.22
N LYS A 46 14.46 -3.61 0.53
CA LYS A 46 15.14 -3.73 -0.77
C LYS A 46 14.23 -4.31 -1.85
N GLU A 47 13.01 -4.66 -1.50
CA GLU A 47 12.06 -5.36 -2.38
C GLU A 47 10.82 -4.51 -2.62
N ILE A 48 10.26 -4.70 -3.80
CA ILE A 48 8.91 -4.30 -4.13
C ILE A 48 8.06 -5.56 -4.16
N GLY A 49 6.87 -5.51 -3.59
CA GLY A 49 5.87 -6.56 -3.66
C GLY A 49 4.65 -6.10 -4.45
N PHE A 50 3.94 -7.06 -5.02
CA PHE A 50 2.61 -6.89 -5.58
C PHE A 50 1.69 -7.92 -4.94
N VAL A 51 0.61 -7.48 -4.33
CA VAL A 51 -0.32 -8.35 -3.60
C VAL A 51 -1.18 -9.12 -4.58
N VAL A 52 -1.02 -10.44 -4.62
CA VAL A 52 -1.83 -11.36 -5.43
C VAL A 52 -3.10 -11.76 -4.68
N SER A 53 -2.95 -12.09 -3.39
CA SER A 53 -4.06 -12.42 -2.50
C SER A 53 -3.73 -12.01 -1.06
N GLY A 54 -4.77 -11.81 -0.25
CA GLY A 54 -4.61 -11.40 1.15
C GLY A 54 -4.69 -9.87 1.33
N ASN A 55 -4.24 -9.41 2.48
CA ASN A 55 -4.21 -7.98 2.79
C ASN A 55 -3.11 -7.67 3.81
N MET A 56 -2.61 -6.44 3.75
CA MET A 56 -1.50 -5.99 4.58
C MET A 56 -1.80 -4.62 5.18
N ARG A 57 -1.14 -4.30 6.27
CA ARG A 57 -1.24 -3.03 6.99
C ARG A 57 0.11 -2.35 7.02
N HIS A 58 0.11 -1.05 6.80
CA HIS A 58 1.25 -0.15 6.92
C HIS A 58 1.04 0.74 8.16
N TYR A 59 1.97 0.75 9.08
CA TYR A 59 1.89 1.54 10.30
C TYR A 59 3.25 2.02 10.80
N TYR A 60 3.21 3.09 11.57
CA TYR A 60 4.33 3.60 12.36
C TYR A 60 4.12 3.29 13.82
N THR A 61 5.20 3.13 14.58
CA THR A 61 5.15 2.97 16.03
C THR A 61 5.76 4.20 16.69
N LYS A 62 5.05 4.77 17.66
CA LYS A 62 5.54 5.85 18.51
C LYS A 62 5.09 5.62 19.95
N ASP A 63 6.02 5.62 20.88
CA ASP A 63 5.75 5.44 22.32
C ASP A 63 4.95 4.14 22.62
N GLY A 64 5.22 3.08 21.85
CA GLY A 64 4.51 1.80 21.94
C GLY A 64 3.12 1.77 21.28
N GLU A 65 2.64 2.88 20.73
CA GLU A 65 1.37 2.95 20.01
C GLU A 65 1.56 2.87 18.49
N GLU A 66 0.80 2.01 17.86
CA GLU A 66 0.77 1.88 16.40
C GLU A 66 -0.16 2.91 15.77
N ARG A 67 0.26 3.50 14.66
CA ARG A 67 -0.51 4.45 13.86
C ARG A 67 -0.60 3.94 12.44
N THR A 68 -1.75 3.36 12.10
CA THR A 68 -2.02 2.83 10.75
C THR A 68 -2.21 3.98 9.76
N THR A 69 -1.48 3.90 8.65
CA THR A 69 -1.55 4.92 7.61
C THR A 69 -2.07 4.40 6.29
N TYR A 70 -1.94 3.08 6.03
CA TYR A 70 -2.41 2.50 4.79
C TYR A 70 -2.77 1.01 4.95
N PHE A 71 -3.63 0.52 4.04
CA PHE A 71 -3.92 -0.90 3.86
C PHE A 71 -3.72 -1.28 2.40
N TYR A 72 -3.06 -2.42 2.19
CA TYR A 72 -2.87 -3.01 0.88
C TYR A 72 -3.80 -4.20 0.71
N PHE A 73 -4.37 -4.32 -0.47
CA PHE A 73 -5.23 -5.43 -0.89
C PHE A 73 -4.72 -5.98 -2.21
N GLU A 74 -5.39 -7.00 -2.74
CA GLU A 74 -5.10 -7.56 -4.06
C GLU A 74 -5.01 -6.45 -5.11
N ASN A 75 -4.08 -6.59 -6.02
CA ASN A 75 -3.75 -5.63 -7.08
C ASN A 75 -3.19 -4.30 -6.55
N SER A 76 -2.42 -4.35 -5.45
CA SER A 76 -1.68 -3.21 -4.92
C SER A 76 -0.18 -3.48 -4.93
N MET A 77 0.61 -2.48 -5.32
CA MET A 77 2.06 -2.49 -5.06
C MET A 77 2.32 -2.19 -3.58
N VAL A 78 3.29 -2.88 -2.99
CA VAL A 78 3.67 -2.74 -1.58
C VAL A 78 5.18 -2.63 -1.44
N THR A 79 5.65 -1.61 -0.73
CA THR A 79 7.06 -1.44 -0.36
C THR A 79 7.19 -0.33 0.69
N ASP A 80 8.28 -0.34 1.45
CA ASP A 80 8.77 0.86 2.15
C ASP A 80 9.60 1.68 1.15
N TYR A 81 8.88 2.51 0.37
CA TYR A 81 9.45 3.20 -0.78
C TYR A 81 10.58 4.15 -0.41
N ILE A 82 10.46 4.87 0.70
CA ILE A 82 11.50 5.80 1.18
C ILE A 82 12.75 5.03 1.59
N SER A 83 12.61 3.90 2.27
CA SER A 83 13.74 3.03 2.61
C SER A 83 14.45 2.51 1.36
N CYS A 84 13.68 2.08 0.35
CA CYS A 84 14.22 1.63 -0.94
C CYS A 84 15.01 2.73 -1.66
N ILE A 85 14.46 3.96 -1.74
CA ILE A 85 15.09 5.09 -2.43
C ILE A 85 16.38 5.52 -1.74
N LEU A 86 16.32 5.68 -0.40
CA LEU A 86 17.42 6.22 0.37
C LEU A 86 18.48 5.16 0.73
N GLY A 87 18.15 3.87 0.64
CA GLY A 87 19.01 2.78 1.11
C GLY A 87 19.25 2.83 2.63
N LYS A 88 18.32 3.39 3.38
CA LYS A 88 18.41 3.57 4.84
C LYS A 88 17.33 2.77 5.56
N PRO A 89 17.52 2.47 6.86
CA PRO A 89 16.48 1.85 7.67
C PRO A 89 15.18 2.64 7.61
N GLY A 90 14.07 1.94 7.37
CA GLY A 90 12.73 2.53 7.33
C GLY A 90 12.19 2.81 8.72
N SER A 91 11.22 3.72 8.81
CA SER A 91 10.52 4.11 10.03
C SER A 91 9.14 3.45 10.18
N LEU A 92 8.78 2.56 9.25
CA LEU A 92 7.47 1.93 9.21
C LEU A 92 7.56 0.40 9.20
N THR A 93 6.46 -0.22 9.57
CA THR A 93 6.27 -1.66 9.45
C THR A 93 5.14 -1.96 8.46
N ILE A 94 5.35 -2.95 7.60
CA ILE A 94 4.32 -3.50 6.71
C ILE A 94 4.12 -4.97 7.08
N GLU A 95 2.93 -5.29 7.57
CA GLU A 95 2.58 -6.59 8.15
C GLU A 95 1.41 -7.22 7.41
N ALA A 96 1.46 -8.54 7.19
CA ALA A 96 0.36 -9.31 6.66
C ALA A 96 -0.74 -9.48 7.71
N MET A 97 -1.96 -9.03 7.39
CA MET A 97 -3.13 -9.16 8.27
C MET A 97 -3.89 -10.48 8.08
N SER A 98 -3.65 -11.15 6.98
CA SER A 98 -4.08 -12.50 6.63
C SER A 98 -2.95 -13.21 5.91
N ASP A 99 -3.06 -14.50 5.67
CA ASP A 99 -2.15 -15.18 4.76
C ASP A 99 -2.16 -14.47 3.42
N THR A 100 -0.98 -14.07 2.95
CA THR A 100 -0.81 -13.14 1.83
C THR A 100 0.20 -13.71 0.84
N SER A 101 -0.18 -13.78 -0.43
CA SER A 101 0.71 -14.16 -1.52
C SER A 101 1.13 -12.93 -2.31
N LEU A 102 2.42 -12.81 -2.55
CA LEU A 102 3.04 -11.68 -3.24
C LEU A 102 3.83 -12.15 -4.46
N ILE A 103 3.91 -11.30 -5.46
CA ILE A 103 4.99 -11.28 -6.44
C ILE A 103 5.99 -10.27 -5.94
N VAL A 104 7.26 -10.64 -5.80
CA VAL A 104 8.30 -9.72 -5.32
C VAL A 104 9.46 -9.64 -6.31
N PHE A 105 10.12 -8.48 -6.33
CA PHE A 105 11.35 -8.26 -7.08
C PHE A 105 12.21 -7.18 -6.42
N PRO A 106 13.54 -7.18 -6.62
CA PRO A 106 14.42 -6.19 -6.03
C PRO A 106 14.14 -4.77 -6.57
N TYR A 107 14.09 -3.77 -5.70
CA TYR A 107 13.98 -2.35 -6.10
C TYR A 107 15.11 -1.92 -7.05
N ALA A 108 16.32 -2.47 -6.85
CA ALA A 108 17.47 -2.18 -7.71
C ALA A 108 17.21 -2.55 -9.19
N ILE A 109 16.44 -3.61 -9.44
CA ILE A 109 16.04 -4.01 -10.80
C ILE A 109 15.12 -2.94 -11.38
N LEU A 110 14.06 -2.50 -10.67
CA LEU A 110 13.19 -1.44 -11.16
C LEU A 110 13.98 -0.17 -11.49
N LYS A 111 14.90 0.22 -10.60
CA LYS A 111 15.78 1.38 -10.84
C LYS A 111 16.66 1.22 -12.08
N SER A 112 17.17 0.02 -12.36
CA SER A 112 17.96 -0.23 -13.58
C SER A 112 17.10 -0.17 -14.85
N LEU A 113 15.85 -0.63 -14.78
CA LEU A 113 14.90 -0.61 -15.90
C LEU A 113 14.55 0.82 -16.34
N TYR A 114 14.53 1.78 -15.42
CA TYR A 114 14.30 3.20 -15.77
C TYR A 114 15.36 3.75 -16.74
N ASN A 115 16.59 3.24 -16.68
CA ASN A 115 17.67 3.65 -17.60
C ASN A 115 17.66 2.87 -18.91
N GLN A 116 16.90 1.80 -19.02
CA GLN A 116 16.90 0.89 -20.17
C GLN A 116 15.67 1.04 -21.05
N SER A 117 14.54 1.49 -20.48
CA SER A 117 13.28 1.57 -21.18
C SER A 117 12.47 2.80 -20.78
N HIS A 118 12.04 3.54 -21.79
CA HIS A 118 11.15 4.69 -21.60
C HIS A 118 9.77 4.27 -21.01
N ALA A 119 9.28 3.07 -21.32
CA ALA A 119 8.05 2.55 -20.75
C ALA A 119 8.18 2.35 -19.23
N TRP A 120 9.33 1.83 -18.77
CA TRP A 120 9.59 1.67 -17.34
C TRP A 120 9.76 3.00 -16.61
N GLU A 121 10.50 3.96 -17.20
CA GLU A 121 10.61 5.31 -16.64
C GLU A 121 9.24 5.98 -16.52
N ARG A 122 8.43 5.90 -17.58
CA ARG A 122 7.06 6.44 -17.60
C ARG A 122 6.18 5.79 -16.53
N PHE A 123 6.26 4.46 -16.39
CA PHE A 123 5.57 3.75 -15.31
C PHE A 123 5.97 4.29 -13.94
N GLY A 124 7.27 4.39 -13.66
CA GLY A 124 7.79 4.88 -12.39
C GLY A 124 7.33 6.29 -12.07
N ARG A 125 7.36 7.19 -13.05
CA ARG A 125 6.88 8.56 -12.90
C ARG A 125 5.38 8.60 -12.60
N LEU A 126 4.55 7.95 -13.42
CA LEU A 126 3.10 7.94 -13.24
C LEU A 126 2.67 7.28 -11.93
N LEU A 127 3.35 6.21 -11.53
CA LEU A 127 3.12 5.57 -10.22
C LEU A 127 3.48 6.54 -9.08
N SER A 128 4.61 7.26 -9.19
CA SER A 128 5.04 8.22 -8.17
C SER A 128 4.06 9.40 -8.07
N GLU A 129 3.57 9.91 -9.19
CA GLU A 129 2.51 10.96 -9.24
C GLU A 129 1.21 10.46 -8.57
N TYR A 130 0.80 9.23 -8.87
CA TYR A 130 -0.38 8.61 -8.25
C TYR A 130 -0.23 8.47 -6.73
N LEU A 131 0.95 8.03 -6.26
CA LEU A 131 1.25 7.91 -4.83
C LEU A 131 1.29 9.28 -4.15
N ALA A 132 1.91 10.29 -4.78
CA ALA A 132 1.97 11.65 -4.27
C ALA A 132 0.56 12.26 -4.11
N ALA A 133 -0.31 12.12 -5.11
CA ALA A 133 -1.70 12.57 -5.05
C ALA A 133 -2.47 11.88 -3.91
N GLY A 134 -2.29 10.57 -3.73
CA GLY A 134 -2.92 9.83 -2.63
C GLY A 134 -2.43 10.24 -1.24
N LEU A 135 -1.15 10.58 -1.10
CA LEU A 135 -0.59 11.11 0.15
C LEU A 135 -1.11 12.51 0.44
N GLU A 136 -1.21 13.39 -0.56
CA GLU A 136 -1.79 14.73 -0.45
C GLU A 136 -3.26 14.66 -0.02
N GLU A 137 -4.06 13.82 -0.68
CA GLU A 137 -5.47 13.58 -0.29
C GLU A 137 -5.56 13.12 1.18
N ARG A 138 -4.69 12.19 1.57
CA ARG A 138 -4.65 11.68 2.94
C ARG A 138 -4.29 12.75 3.96
N MET A 139 -3.26 13.53 3.68
CA MET A 139 -2.80 14.62 4.54
C MET A 139 -3.89 15.69 4.69
N THR A 140 -4.45 16.15 3.58
CA THR A 140 -5.54 17.13 3.57
C THR A 140 -6.76 16.62 4.34
N GLY A 141 -7.14 15.36 4.15
CA GLY A 141 -8.23 14.75 4.90
C GLY A 141 -7.99 14.73 6.42
N LEU A 142 -6.76 14.48 6.86
CA LEU A 142 -6.42 14.50 8.29
C LEU A 142 -6.42 15.91 8.89
N LEU A 143 -6.04 16.94 8.11
CA LEU A 143 -5.93 18.32 8.55
C LEU A 143 -7.27 19.06 8.51
N MET A 144 -8.07 18.82 7.47
CA MET A 144 -9.24 19.66 7.15
C MET A 144 -10.57 19.02 7.52
N LEU A 145 -10.65 17.68 7.56
CA LEU A 145 -11.91 16.98 7.79
C LEU A 145 -12.06 16.53 9.25
N ASN A 146 -13.27 16.63 9.79
CA ASN A 146 -13.62 16.03 11.07
C ASN A 146 -13.75 14.49 10.93
N ALA A 147 -13.90 13.79 12.04
CA ALA A 147 -13.92 12.33 12.07
C ALA A 147 -15.10 11.71 11.30
N GLU A 148 -16.27 12.33 11.32
CA GLU A 148 -17.46 11.86 10.60
C GLU A 148 -17.30 12.04 9.09
N GLU A 149 -16.74 13.17 8.66
CA GLU A 149 -16.42 13.45 7.26
C GLU A 149 -15.37 12.48 6.73
N ARG A 150 -14.29 12.20 7.47
CA ARG A 150 -13.29 11.19 7.08
C ARG A 150 -13.89 9.80 6.94
N TYR A 151 -14.81 9.42 7.83
CA TYR A 151 -15.50 8.14 7.71
C TYR A 151 -16.45 8.11 6.52
N ALA A 152 -17.20 9.20 6.27
CA ALA A 152 -18.06 9.33 5.09
C ALA A 152 -17.26 9.26 3.78
N GLN A 153 -16.10 9.94 3.73
CA GLN A 153 -15.17 9.84 2.58
C GLN A 153 -14.71 8.39 2.36
N LEU A 154 -14.40 7.66 3.43
CA LEU A 154 -14.01 6.25 3.34
C LEU A 154 -15.15 5.37 2.78
N LEU A 155 -16.39 5.62 3.17
CA LEU A 155 -17.57 4.90 2.65
C LEU A 155 -17.81 5.17 1.16
N ASN A 156 -17.60 6.40 0.72
CA ASN A 156 -17.87 6.86 -0.65
C ASN A 156 -16.70 6.62 -1.62
N SER A 157 -15.55 6.19 -1.10
CA SER A 157 -14.37 5.91 -1.89
C SER A 157 -14.36 4.47 -2.42
N ASN A 158 -13.51 4.20 -3.44
CA ASN A 158 -13.23 2.83 -3.91
C ASN A 158 -12.51 1.96 -2.85
N ARG A 159 -12.52 2.37 -1.58
CA ARG A 159 -11.86 1.70 -0.45
C ARG A 159 -12.81 0.85 0.39
N GLN A 160 -13.92 0.39 -0.18
CA GLN A 160 -14.91 -0.46 0.50
C GLN A 160 -14.30 -1.70 1.16
N LYS A 161 -13.25 -2.29 0.54
CA LYS A 161 -12.50 -3.41 1.14
C LYS A 161 -11.98 -3.12 2.55
N ILE A 162 -11.70 -1.86 2.90
CA ILE A 162 -11.32 -1.48 4.27
C ILE A 162 -12.48 -1.73 5.22
N ILE A 163 -13.69 -1.29 4.86
CA ILE A 163 -14.87 -1.46 5.71
C ILE A 163 -15.27 -2.93 5.88
N GLU A 164 -15.12 -3.73 4.81
CA GLU A 164 -15.56 -5.12 4.77
C GLU A 164 -14.56 -6.08 5.44
N ARG A 165 -13.24 -5.81 5.32
CA ARG A 165 -12.21 -6.80 5.64
C ARG A 165 -11.31 -6.41 6.82
N ILE A 166 -11.35 -5.13 7.26
CA ILE A 166 -10.47 -4.64 8.31
C ILE A 166 -11.20 -4.56 9.65
N PRO A 167 -10.61 -5.05 10.75
CA PRO A 167 -11.18 -4.93 12.09
C PRO A 167 -11.44 -3.47 12.46
N GLN A 168 -12.58 -3.22 13.13
CA GLN A 168 -13.05 -1.86 13.41
C GLN A 168 -12.08 -1.01 14.25
N HIS A 169 -11.33 -1.61 15.16
CA HIS A 169 -10.33 -0.89 15.95
C HIS A 169 -9.17 -0.37 15.07
N LEU A 170 -8.80 -1.10 14.01
CA LEU A 170 -7.80 -0.66 13.04
C LEU A 170 -8.36 0.39 12.08
N ILE A 171 -9.65 0.31 11.73
CA ILE A 171 -10.32 1.39 10.98
C ILE A 171 -10.35 2.67 11.81
N ALA A 172 -10.69 2.58 13.11
CA ALA A 172 -10.66 3.73 14.01
C ALA A 172 -9.24 4.33 14.10
N ASN A 173 -8.23 3.48 14.27
CA ASN A 173 -6.82 3.88 14.29
C ASN A 173 -6.42 4.58 12.98
N TYR A 174 -6.79 4.01 11.81
CA TYR A 174 -6.56 4.61 10.49
C TYR A 174 -7.24 5.98 10.35
N LEU A 175 -8.43 6.17 10.92
CA LEU A 175 -9.16 7.44 10.90
C LEU A 175 -8.65 8.43 11.96
N GLY A 176 -7.70 8.05 12.82
CA GLY A 176 -7.18 8.87 13.90
C GLY A 176 -8.17 9.11 15.03
N ILE A 177 -9.05 8.15 15.31
CA ILE A 177 -10.08 8.23 16.36
C ILE A 177 -10.11 6.95 17.22
N THR A 178 -10.84 7.01 18.33
CA THR A 178 -11.04 5.83 19.18
C THR A 178 -12.10 4.89 18.59
N PRO A 179 -12.07 3.57 18.91
CA PRO A 179 -13.12 2.64 18.51
C PRO A 179 -14.53 3.05 18.98
N VAL A 180 -14.62 3.66 20.16
CA VAL A 180 -15.89 4.19 20.71
C VAL A 180 -16.42 5.33 19.85
N SER A 181 -15.56 6.25 19.43
CA SER A 181 -15.92 7.35 18.52
C SER A 181 -16.41 6.81 17.17
N LEU A 182 -15.71 5.83 16.60
CA LEU A 182 -16.13 5.18 15.34
C LEU A 182 -17.51 4.53 15.48
N SER A 183 -17.76 3.81 16.57
CA SER A 183 -19.08 3.17 16.82
C SER A 183 -20.21 4.20 16.87
N ARG A 184 -19.99 5.35 17.50
CA ARG A 184 -20.97 6.45 17.56
C ARG A 184 -21.23 7.08 16.18
N ILE A 185 -20.18 7.31 15.39
CA ILE A 185 -20.29 7.84 14.02
C ILE A 185 -21.11 6.88 13.16
N ARG A 186 -20.81 5.59 13.18
CA ARG A 186 -21.53 4.56 12.41
C ARG A 186 -23.02 4.55 12.74
N LYS A 187 -23.38 4.60 14.03
CA LYS A 187 -24.79 4.66 14.46
C LYS A 187 -25.52 5.91 13.96
N ARG A 188 -24.83 7.05 13.85
CA ARG A 188 -25.43 8.29 13.33
C ARG A 188 -25.67 8.22 11.83
N ILE A 189 -24.67 7.72 11.07
CA ILE A 189 -24.75 7.63 9.61
C ILE A 189 -25.80 6.56 9.18
N SER A 190 -25.92 5.43 9.89
CA SER A 190 -26.92 4.40 9.56
C SER A 190 -28.37 4.79 9.86
N LYS A 191 -28.60 5.92 10.56
CA LYS A 191 -29.95 6.44 10.87
C LYS A 191 -30.39 7.56 9.92
N LYS A 192 -29.50 8.03 9.06
CA LYS A 192 -29.78 8.96 7.97
C LYS A 192 -30.07 8.21 6.68
#